data_4b09334d819be0f09894b3e31442ab7a
#
_entry.id   4b09334d819be0f09894b3e31442ab7a
#
_cell.length_a   1.000
_cell.length_b   1.000
_cell.length_c   1.000
_cell.angle_alpha   90.00
_cell.angle_beta   90.00
_cell.angle_gamma   90.00
#
_symmetry.space_group_name_H-M   'P 1'
#
loop_
_entity.id
_entity.type
_entity.pdbx_description
1 polymer ?
#
loop_
_entity_poly.entity_id
_entity_poly.type
_entity_poly.pdbx_seq_one_letter_code
_entity_poly.pdbx_strand_id
1 'polypeptide(L)'
;PFAQEKNDARSVYQGTGLGMTIVKGLIEQMHGNIEVTSEVGIGSTFVVEIPFEIAPPPEEFPVKEAAPSGDIHGLKLLLAEDNELNAEIAETLLTDAGAHVTIVKNGKKAVDCFEAASPGTFDAILMDVMMPVMDGLAATRAIRAIPRADARQIPILAMTANAFEEDARQCLAAGMNVHLAKPLQMDKVLAALMECCGKKKDL
;
A
#
# COMPACT_ATOMS: atom_id res chain seq x y z
N PRO A 1 6.17 -13.84 35.08
CA PRO A 1 6.72 -14.23 33.78
C PRO A 1 5.81 -15.32 33.22
N PHE A 2 5.37 -15.16 32.00
CA PHE A 2 4.57 -16.14 31.28
C PHE A 2 5.41 -17.40 31.05
N ALA A 3 5.02 -18.52 31.71
CA ALA A 3 5.69 -19.79 31.53
C ALA A 3 5.00 -20.57 30.41
N GLN A 4 5.78 -21.22 29.56
CA GLN A 4 5.26 -22.15 28.57
C GLN A 4 4.90 -23.48 29.25
N GLU A 5 3.73 -24.01 28.93
CA GLU A 5 3.36 -25.38 29.31
C GLU A 5 4.27 -26.36 28.55
N LYS A 6 4.81 -27.35 29.26
CA LYS A 6 5.60 -28.42 28.63
C LYS A 6 4.65 -29.29 27.80
N ASN A 7 4.66 -29.14 26.52
CA ASN A 7 3.89 -29.96 25.60
C ASN A 7 4.60 -31.27 25.27
N ASP A 8 3.80 -32.33 25.26
CA ASP A 8 4.19 -33.67 24.77
C ASP A 8 4.67 -33.58 23.29
N ALA A 9 5.55 -34.52 22.93
CA ALA A 9 6.38 -34.62 21.75
C ALA A 9 5.69 -34.56 20.36
N ARG A 10 4.51 -33.92 20.22
CA ARG A 10 3.74 -33.84 18.96
C ARG A 10 3.28 -32.44 18.55
N SER A 11 3.63 -31.37 19.24
CA SER A 11 3.25 -30.04 18.78
C SER A 11 4.29 -29.46 17.81
N VAL A 12 3.88 -29.25 16.57
CA VAL A 12 4.68 -28.69 15.45
C VAL A 12 5.00 -27.20 15.65
N TYR A 13 4.47 -26.55 16.68
CA TYR A 13 4.63 -25.12 16.94
C TYR A 13 5.45 -24.87 18.21
N GLN A 14 6.76 -24.88 18.08
CA GLN A 14 7.69 -24.48 19.13
C GLN A 14 7.85 -22.97 19.12
N GLY A 15 6.96 -22.26 19.83
CA GLY A 15 7.12 -20.81 20.05
C GLY A 15 8.25 -20.55 21.05
N THR A 16 9.03 -19.49 20.84
CA THR A 16 10.15 -19.09 21.70
C THR A 16 9.73 -18.58 23.09
N GLY A 17 8.42 -18.43 23.36
CA GLY A 17 7.87 -17.84 24.60
C GLY A 17 8.16 -16.34 24.77
N LEU A 18 8.88 -15.72 23.84
CA LEU A 18 9.29 -14.32 23.90
C LEU A 18 8.15 -13.36 23.51
N GLY A 19 7.20 -13.78 22.68
CA GLY A 19 6.16 -12.90 22.13
C GLY A 19 5.36 -12.17 23.21
N MET A 20 4.83 -12.90 24.20
CA MET A 20 4.04 -12.30 25.27
C MET A 20 4.87 -11.43 26.22
N THR A 21 6.16 -11.75 26.40
CA THR A 21 7.07 -10.91 27.17
C THR A 21 7.30 -9.58 26.49
N ILE A 22 7.48 -9.58 25.15
CA ILE A 22 7.64 -8.37 24.34
C ILE A 22 6.35 -7.54 24.39
N VAL A 23 5.19 -8.16 24.17
CA VAL A 23 3.88 -7.48 24.24
C VAL A 23 3.68 -6.82 25.59
N LYS A 24 3.94 -7.54 26.69
CA LYS A 24 3.84 -6.98 28.05
C LYS A 24 4.78 -5.79 28.22
N GLY A 25 6.04 -5.89 27.79
CA GLY A 25 7.00 -4.80 27.89
C GLY A 25 6.58 -3.55 27.11
N LEU A 26 6.01 -3.71 25.92
CA LEU A 26 5.47 -2.59 25.13
C LEU A 26 4.28 -1.92 25.82
N ILE A 27 3.35 -2.71 26.35
CA ILE A 27 2.17 -2.18 27.07
C ILE A 27 2.60 -1.42 28.33
N GLU A 28 3.56 -1.95 29.09
CA GLU A 28 4.11 -1.28 30.28
C GLU A 28 4.81 0.04 29.91
N GLN A 29 5.55 0.09 28.78
CA GLN A 29 6.14 1.34 28.27
C GLN A 29 5.08 2.38 27.88
N MET A 30 3.90 1.94 27.47
CA MET A 30 2.75 2.79 27.18
C MET A 30 1.91 3.10 28.43
N HIS A 31 2.42 2.78 29.62
CA HIS A 31 1.71 2.94 30.91
C HIS A 31 0.39 2.17 30.99
N GLY A 32 0.26 1.09 30.22
CA GLY A 32 -0.93 0.25 30.16
C GLY A 32 -0.82 -0.99 31.05
N ASN A 33 -1.88 -1.78 31.04
CA ASN A 33 -1.99 -3.08 31.73
C ASN A 33 -2.47 -4.16 30.75
N ILE A 34 -2.08 -5.41 30.99
CA ILE A 34 -2.57 -6.58 30.27
C ILE A 34 -2.98 -7.68 31.24
N GLU A 35 -4.19 -8.16 31.10
CA GLU A 35 -4.75 -9.31 31.84
C GLU A 35 -5.02 -10.46 30.88
N VAL A 36 -4.78 -11.68 31.35
CA VAL A 36 -5.00 -12.89 30.55
C VAL A 36 -5.82 -13.88 31.38
N THR A 37 -6.93 -14.33 30.83
CA THR A 37 -7.73 -15.43 31.31
C THR A 37 -7.75 -16.54 30.27
N SER A 38 -7.39 -17.77 30.68
CA SER A 38 -7.32 -18.91 29.77
C SER A 38 -7.82 -20.18 30.44
N GLU A 39 -8.60 -20.94 29.68
CA GLU A 39 -9.10 -22.25 30.10
C GLU A 39 -8.84 -23.28 28.99
N VAL A 40 -8.24 -24.42 29.37
CA VAL A 40 -7.86 -25.48 28.42
C VAL A 40 -9.11 -26.04 27.74
N GLY A 41 -9.08 -26.07 26.41
CA GLY A 41 -10.20 -26.53 25.56
C GLY A 41 -11.32 -25.53 25.33
N ILE A 42 -11.30 -24.36 26.01
CA ILE A 42 -12.25 -23.28 25.83
C ILE A 42 -11.60 -22.13 25.06
N GLY A 43 -10.40 -21.69 25.46
CA GLY A 43 -9.66 -20.61 24.79
C GLY A 43 -9.02 -19.64 25.77
N SER A 44 -8.49 -18.53 25.19
CA SER A 44 -7.82 -17.48 25.96
C SER A 44 -8.42 -16.12 25.63
N THR A 45 -8.61 -15.30 26.66
CA THR A 45 -9.04 -13.90 26.55
C THR A 45 -7.91 -13.02 27.05
N PHE A 46 -7.56 -12.03 26.23
CA PHE A 46 -6.57 -11.00 26.54
C PHE A 46 -7.28 -9.67 26.63
N VAL A 47 -7.13 -8.98 27.77
CA VAL A 47 -7.65 -7.63 27.97
C VAL A 47 -6.46 -6.69 28.08
N VAL A 48 -6.40 -5.67 27.23
CA VAL A 48 -5.34 -4.67 27.19
C VAL A 48 -5.97 -3.30 27.44
N GLU A 49 -5.45 -2.58 28.45
CA GLU A 49 -5.85 -1.22 28.76
C GLU A 49 -4.64 -0.31 28.60
N ILE A 50 -4.74 0.70 27.74
CA ILE A 50 -3.68 1.68 27.49
C ILE A 50 -4.29 3.07 27.67
N PRO A 51 -3.74 3.92 28.57
CA PRO A 51 -4.17 5.30 28.70
C PRO A 51 -3.67 6.13 27.52
N PHE A 52 -4.54 6.91 26.90
CA PHE A 52 -4.18 7.89 25.89
C PHE A 52 -4.62 9.27 26.38
N GLU A 53 -3.78 10.28 26.16
CA GLU A 53 -4.21 11.66 26.30
C GLU A 53 -5.22 11.97 25.21
N ILE A 54 -6.34 12.60 25.61
CA ILE A 54 -7.32 13.08 24.65
C ILE A 54 -6.68 14.29 23.95
N ALA A 55 -6.35 14.13 22.68
CA ALA A 55 -5.91 15.26 21.88
C ALA A 55 -7.02 16.34 21.84
N PRO A 56 -6.68 17.63 21.92
CA PRO A 56 -7.64 18.67 21.63
C PRO A 56 -8.28 18.36 20.27
N PRO A 57 -9.56 18.71 20.07
CA PRO A 57 -10.17 18.58 18.74
C PRO A 57 -9.19 19.17 17.74
N PRO A 58 -8.94 18.51 16.60
CA PRO A 58 -8.12 19.12 15.57
C PRO A 58 -8.68 20.52 15.40
N GLU A 59 -7.82 21.55 15.54
CA GLU A 59 -8.21 22.88 15.06
C GLU A 59 -8.80 22.62 13.68
N GLU A 60 -10.02 23.05 13.46
CA GLU A 60 -10.63 23.01 12.13
C GLU A 60 -9.68 23.82 11.24
N PHE A 61 -8.63 23.17 10.78
CA PHE A 61 -7.95 23.67 9.60
C PHE A 61 -9.10 23.85 8.61
N PRO A 62 -9.33 25.05 8.09
CA PRO A 62 -10.35 25.23 7.09
C PRO A 62 -10.12 24.06 6.14
N VAL A 63 -11.07 23.14 6.12
CA VAL A 63 -11.11 22.07 5.13
C VAL A 63 -10.99 22.89 3.86
N LYS A 64 -9.80 22.89 3.28
CA LYS A 64 -9.60 23.45 1.98
C LYS A 64 -10.54 22.59 1.14
N GLU A 65 -11.79 23.07 1.03
CA GLU A 65 -12.74 22.63 0.05
C GLU A 65 -12.09 22.86 -1.31
N ALA A 66 -11.26 21.94 -1.63
CA ALA A 66 -10.85 21.57 -2.94
C ALA A 66 -10.28 20.17 -2.76
N ALA A 67 -11.14 19.18 -2.58
CA ALA A 67 -10.90 18.02 -3.37
C ALA A 67 -10.63 18.58 -4.77
N PRO A 68 -9.43 18.39 -5.35
CA PRO A 68 -9.23 18.78 -6.71
C PRO A 68 -10.35 18.07 -7.47
N SER A 69 -11.35 18.85 -7.91
CA SER A 69 -12.44 18.38 -8.77
C SER A 69 -11.85 18.09 -10.14
N GLY A 70 -10.86 17.25 -10.16
CA GLY A 70 -10.25 16.78 -11.34
C GLY A 70 -10.85 15.44 -11.70
N ASP A 71 -11.34 15.44 -12.86
CA ASP A 71 -11.99 14.33 -13.48
C ASP A 71 -10.92 13.36 -14.00
N ILE A 72 -10.81 12.18 -13.37
CA ILE A 72 -10.04 11.04 -13.90
C ILE A 72 -10.89 10.17 -14.82
N HIS A 73 -12.09 10.66 -15.16
CA HIS A 73 -13.04 9.93 -15.98
C HIS A 73 -12.43 9.53 -17.34
N GLY A 74 -12.52 8.24 -17.62
CA GLY A 74 -12.00 7.66 -18.86
C GLY A 74 -10.50 7.38 -18.87
N LEU A 75 -9.75 7.70 -17.80
CA LEU A 75 -8.35 7.29 -17.71
C LEU A 75 -8.26 5.76 -17.66
N LYS A 76 -7.31 5.22 -18.41
CA LYS A 76 -6.98 3.79 -18.45
C LYS A 76 -5.75 3.53 -17.60
N LEU A 77 -5.96 2.87 -16.47
CA LEU A 77 -4.95 2.64 -15.45
C LEU A 77 -4.51 1.18 -15.42
N LEU A 78 -3.22 0.93 -15.31
CA LEU A 78 -2.67 -0.38 -15.00
C LEU A 78 -2.32 -0.42 -13.51
N LEU A 79 -2.98 -1.30 -12.75
CA LEU A 79 -2.76 -1.48 -11.33
C LEU A 79 -2.00 -2.79 -11.06
N ALA A 80 -0.80 -2.69 -10.52
CA ALA A 80 0.01 -3.82 -10.09
C ALA A 80 -0.01 -3.91 -8.57
N GLU A 81 -0.70 -4.93 -8.04
CA GLU A 81 -0.90 -5.19 -6.61
C GLU A 81 -1.03 -6.71 -6.42
N ASP A 82 -0.28 -7.31 -5.51
CA ASP A 82 -0.29 -8.75 -5.26
C ASP A 82 -1.36 -9.18 -4.24
N ASN A 83 -1.78 -8.27 -3.37
CA ASN A 83 -2.85 -8.51 -2.40
C ASN A 83 -4.21 -8.28 -3.05
N GLU A 84 -5.01 -9.34 -3.14
CA GLU A 84 -6.34 -9.31 -3.80
C GLU A 84 -7.29 -8.30 -3.17
N LEU A 85 -7.30 -8.18 -1.83
CA LEU A 85 -8.17 -7.23 -1.13
C LEU A 85 -7.76 -5.77 -1.42
N ASN A 86 -6.45 -5.47 -1.40
CA ASN A 86 -5.97 -4.14 -1.72
C ASN A 86 -6.28 -3.77 -3.17
N ALA A 87 -6.12 -4.73 -4.09
CA ALA A 87 -6.43 -4.54 -5.51
C ALA A 87 -7.92 -4.24 -5.72
N GLU A 88 -8.82 -5.01 -5.09
CA GLU A 88 -10.27 -4.82 -5.16
C GLU A 88 -10.71 -3.46 -4.61
N ILE A 89 -10.15 -3.06 -3.46
CA ILE A 89 -10.42 -1.74 -2.86
C ILE A 89 -9.98 -0.62 -3.81
N ALA A 90 -8.75 -0.70 -4.32
CA ALA A 90 -8.22 0.31 -5.22
C ALA A 90 -9.00 0.36 -6.54
N GLU A 91 -9.35 -0.81 -7.12
CA GLU A 91 -10.17 -0.90 -8.33
C GLU A 91 -11.53 -0.22 -8.14
N THR A 92 -12.23 -0.58 -7.05
CA THR A 92 -13.55 -0.01 -6.74
C THR A 92 -13.48 1.51 -6.66
N LEU A 93 -12.56 2.03 -5.87
CA LEU A 93 -12.42 3.48 -5.65
C LEU A 93 -12.05 4.24 -6.92
N LEU A 94 -11.15 3.68 -7.74
CA LEU A 94 -10.73 4.30 -9.01
C LEU A 94 -11.84 4.22 -10.06
N THR A 95 -12.59 3.11 -10.09
CA THR A 95 -13.71 2.92 -11.02
C THR A 95 -14.88 3.84 -10.66
N ASP A 96 -15.20 3.99 -9.37
CA ASP A 96 -16.19 4.93 -8.88
C ASP A 96 -15.84 6.39 -9.24
N ALA A 97 -14.55 6.70 -9.29
CA ALA A 97 -14.04 8.00 -9.77
C ALA A 97 -13.99 8.11 -11.32
N GLY A 98 -14.46 7.09 -12.05
CA GLY A 98 -14.64 7.08 -13.49
C GLY A 98 -13.47 6.55 -14.32
N ALA A 99 -12.44 5.97 -13.72
CA ALA A 99 -11.32 5.37 -14.44
C ALA A 99 -11.63 3.93 -14.89
N HIS A 100 -10.88 3.45 -15.88
CA HIS A 100 -10.84 2.04 -16.29
C HIS A 100 -9.58 1.39 -15.74
N VAL A 101 -9.71 0.37 -14.91
CA VAL A 101 -8.59 -0.28 -14.24
C VAL A 101 -8.33 -1.66 -14.83
N THR A 102 -7.06 -1.94 -15.13
CA THR A 102 -6.56 -3.28 -15.47
C THR A 102 -5.65 -3.75 -14.36
N ILE A 103 -5.99 -4.86 -13.68
CA ILE A 103 -5.25 -5.38 -12.54
C ILE A 103 -4.28 -6.47 -12.97
N VAL A 104 -3.07 -6.44 -12.39
CA VAL A 104 -2.06 -7.50 -12.50
C VAL A 104 -1.45 -7.79 -11.13
N LYS A 105 -1.06 -9.05 -10.87
CA LYS A 105 -0.69 -9.54 -9.53
C LYS A 105 0.81 -9.48 -9.19
N ASN A 106 1.65 -8.95 -10.04
CA ASN A 106 3.09 -8.76 -9.78
C ASN A 106 3.73 -7.90 -10.87
N GLY A 107 4.97 -7.46 -10.61
CA GLY A 107 5.73 -6.62 -11.54
C GLY A 107 6.02 -7.26 -12.89
N LYS A 108 6.26 -8.57 -12.94
CA LYS A 108 6.49 -9.27 -14.22
C LYS A 108 5.26 -9.19 -15.12
N LYS A 109 4.07 -9.45 -14.55
CA LYS A 109 2.81 -9.32 -15.30
C LYS A 109 2.51 -7.87 -15.69
N ALA A 110 2.93 -6.88 -14.90
CA ALA A 110 2.80 -5.48 -15.27
C ALA A 110 3.64 -5.15 -16.51
N VAL A 111 4.90 -5.60 -16.55
CA VAL A 111 5.77 -5.44 -17.73
C VAL A 111 5.16 -6.12 -18.95
N ASP A 112 4.76 -7.40 -18.83
CA ASP A 112 4.21 -8.18 -19.93
C ASP A 112 2.91 -7.56 -20.49
N CYS A 113 2.02 -7.11 -19.59
CA CYS A 113 0.78 -6.45 -19.96
C CYS A 113 1.04 -5.12 -20.69
N PHE A 114 1.97 -4.32 -20.17
CA PHE A 114 2.32 -3.05 -20.78
C PHE A 114 3.00 -3.24 -22.14
N GLU A 115 3.90 -4.20 -22.26
CA GLU A 115 4.61 -4.50 -23.51
C GLU A 115 3.67 -5.04 -24.60
N ALA A 116 2.71 -5.92 -24.24
CA ALA A 116 1.72 -6.47 -25.15
C ALA A 116 0.66 -5.45 -25.60
N ALA A 117 0.43 -4.40 -24.83
CA ALA A 117 -0.54 -3.37 -25.15
C ALA A 117 -0.02 -2.44 -26.26
N SER A 118 -0.93 -1.92 -27.08
CA SER A 118 -0.60 -0.87 -28.06
C SER A 118 -0.08 0.39 -27.35
N PRO A 119 0.85 1.14 -27.96
CA PRO A 119 1.31 2.41 -27.41
C PRO A 119 0.14 3.35 -27.08
N GLY A 120 0.16 3.96 -25.89
CA GLY A 120 -0.89 4.85 -25.42
C GLY A 120 -2.17 4.17 -24.92
N THR A 121 -2.16 2.83 -24.74
CA THR A 121 -3.30 2.11 -24.15
C THR A 121 -3.53 2.51 -22.70
N PHE A 122 -2.47 2.75 -21.93
CA PHE A 122 -2.56 3.17 -20.53
C PHE A 122 -2.15 4.64 -20.38
N ASP A 123 -2.83 5.35 -19.50
CA ASP A 123 -2.54 6.74 -19.16
C ASP A 123 -1.59 6.85 -17.96
N ALA A 124 -1.69 5.91 -17.00
CA ALA A 124 -0.78 5.80 -15.87
C ALA A 124 -0.70 4.36 -15.35
N ILE A 125 0.33 4.09 -14.54
CA ILE A 125 0.53 2.83 -13.82
C ILE A 125 0.59 3.12 -12.33
N LEU A 126 -0.26 2.43 -11.54
CA LEU A 126 -0.11 2.33 -10.09
C LEU A 126 0.66 1.05 -9.80
N MET A 127 1.81 1.16 -9.14
CA MET A 127 2.76 0.07 -8.97
C MET A 127 3.08 -0.14 -7.49
N ASP A 128 2.65 -1.26 -6.94
CA ASP A 128 3.15 -1.66 -5.62
C ASP A 128 4.66 -1.91 -5.71
N VAL A 129 5.39 -1.39 -4.75
CA VAL A 129 6.84 -1.57 -4.68
C VAL A 129 7.19 -2.98 -4.22
N MET A 130 6.44 -3.54 -3.27
CA MET A 130 6.73 -4.83 -2.64
C MET A 130 5.81 -5.92 -3.19
N MET A 131 6.26 -6.61 -4.25
CA MET A 131 5.52 -7.72 -4.86
C MET A 131 6.40 -8.94 -5.05
N PRO A 132 5.84 -10.18 -5.02
CA PRO A 132 6.56 -11.40 -5.34
C PRO A 132 6.91 -11.49 -6.84
N VAL A 133 7.84 -12.36 -7.19
CA VAL A 133 8.33 -12.65 -8.55
C VAL A 133 9.15 -11.50 -9.13
N MET A 134 8.62 -10.29 -9.19
CA MET A 134 9.30 -9.07 -9.61
C MET A 134 8.72 -7.90 -8.81
N ASP A 135 9.56 -7.19 -8.09
CA ASP A 135 9.19 -6.00 -7.36
C ASP A 135 8.89 -4.81 -8.29
N GLY A 136 8.24 -3.76 -7.72
CA GLY A 136 7.83 -2.60 -8.50
C GLY A 136 8.99 -1.78 -9.04
N LEU A 137 10.14 -1.74 -8.34
CA LEU A 137 11.33 -1.02 -8.80
C LEU A 137 11.94 -1.69 -10.02
N ALA A 138 12.07 -3.03 -9.98
CA ALA A 138 12.55 -3.81 -11.12
C ALA A 138 11.59 -3.73 -12.31
N ALA A 139 10.28 -3.81 -12.06
CA ALA A 139 9.24 -3.67 -13.07
C ALA A 139 9.29 -2.28 -13.74
N THR A 140 9.44 -1.22 -12.95
CA THR A 140 9.57 0.14 -13.48
C THR A 140 10.78 0.28 -14.38
N ARG A 141 11.95 -0.19 -13.94
CA ARG A 141 13.17 -0.18 -14.78
C ARG A 141 12.97 -0.95 -16.08
N ALA A 142 12.32 -2.11 -16.02
CA ALA A 142 12.02 -2.93 -17.20
C ALA A 142 11.07 -2.20 -18.16
N ILE A 143 9.99 -1.59 -17.66
CA ILE A 143 9.07 -0.77 -18.47
C ILE A 143 9.82 0.39 -19.13
N ARG A 144 10.64 1.14 -18.37
CA ARG A 144 11.42 2.28 -18.90
C ARG A 144 12.44 1.88 -19.97
N ALA A 145 12.91 0.62 -19.95
CA ALA A 145 13.84 0.06 -20.93
C ALA A 145 13.17 -0.40 -22.24
N ILE A 146 11.84 -0.53 -22.28
CA ILE A 146 11.12 -0.90 -23.51
C ILE A 146 11.37 0.19 -24.57
N PRO A 147 11.75 -0.17 -25.81
CA PRO A 147 12.11 0.79 -26.86
C PRO A 147 10.86 1.45 -27.48
N ARG A 148 10.01 2.05 -26.67
CA ARG A 148 8.79 2.76 -27.03
C ARG A 148 8.77 4.15 -26.39
N ALA A 149 8.23 5.13 -27.08
CA ALA A 149 8.18 6.51 -26.57
C ALA A 149 7.31 6.61 -25.31
N ASP A 150 6.13 5.97 -25.29
CA ASP A 150 5.21 5.97 -24.17
C ASP A 150 5.79 5.26 -22.92
N ALA A 151 6.63 4.23 -23.08
CA ALA A 151 7.30 3.55 -21.98
C ALA A 151 8.22 4.48 -21.17
N ARG A 152 8.80 5.49 -21.81
CA ARG A 152 9.64 6.49 -21.17
C ARG A 152 8.85 7.59 -20.48
N GLN A 153 7.63 7.84 -20.91
CA GLN A 153 6.82 9.00 -20.52
C GLN A 153 5.64 8.65 -19.61
N ILE A 154 5.15 7.38 -19.65
CA ILE A 154 3.97 7.00 -18.86
C ILE A 154 4.21 7.29 -17.37
N PRO A 155 3.30 8.00 -16.70
CA PRO A 155 3.36 8.18 -15.26
C PRO A 155 3.31 6.83 -14.53
N ILE A 156 4.26 6.60 -13.62
CA ILE A 156 4.28 5.44 -12.73
C ILE A 156 4.23 5.95 -11.30
N LEU A 157 3.15 5.64 -10.60
CA LEU A 157 2.90 6.03 -9.23
C LEU A 157 3.27 4.84 -8.32
N ALA A 158 4.27 5.01 -7.47
CA ALA A 158 4.66 4.01 -6.48
C ALA A 158 3.63 3.93 -5.36
N MET A 159 3.25 2.72 -4.96
CA MET A 159 2.48 2.44 -3.76
C MET A 159 3.39 1.70 -2.77
N THR A 160 3.65 2.28 -1.60
CA THR A 160 4.60 1.73 -0.63
C THR A 160 4.01 1.58 0.76
N ALA A 161 4.46 0.58 1.52
CA ALA A 161 4.10 0.44 2.93
C ALA A 161 4.73 1.52 3.82
N ASN A 162 5.83 2.13 3.39
CA ASN A 162 6.60 3.09 4.15
C ASN A 162 6.65 4.46 3.45
N ALA A 163 6.55 5.52 4.25
CA ALA A 163 6.65 6.91 3.77
C ALA A 163 8.04 7.54 4.01
N PHE A 164 9.09 6.71 4.14
CA PHE A 164 10.43 7.23 4.41
C PHE A 164 11.05 7.87 3.16
N GLU A 165 11.84 8.92 3.37
CA GLU A 165 12.53 9.65 2.29
C GLU A 165 13.45 8.74 1.44
N GLU A 166 14.02 7.70 2.06
CA GLU A 166 14.89 6.73 1.37
C GLU A 166 14.11 5.92 0.33
N ASP A 167 12.90 5.44 0.70
CA ASP A 167 12.04 4.69 -0.21
C ASP A 167 11.58 5.57 -1.38
N ALA A 168 11.22 6.83 -1.10
CA ALA A 168 10.88 7.79 -2.14
C ALA A 168 12.04 8.03 -3.11
N ARG A 169 13.27 8.17 -2.61
CA ARG A 169 14.47 8.33 -3.45
C ARG A 169 14.71 7.11 -4.35
N GLN A 170 14.53 5.90 -3.82
CA GLN A 170 14.68 4.67 -4.62
C GLN A 170 13.62 4.57 -5.72
N CYS A 171 12.37 4.94 -5.44
CA CYS A 171 11.29 4.99 -6.42
C CYS A 171 11.62 5.96 -7.56
N LEU A 172 12.05 7.18 -7.24
CA LEU A 172 12.45 8.18 -8.23
C LEU A 172 13.67 7.71 -9.05
N ALA A 173 14.68 7.12 -8.40
CA ALA A 173 15.86 6.58 -9.08
C ALA A 173 15.53 5.41 -10.03
N ALA A 174 14.47 4.65 -9.75
CA ALA A 174 13.96 3.62 -10.65
C ALA A 174 13.19 4.18 -11.85
N GLY A 175 12.80 5.46 -11.82
CA GLY A 175 12.04 6.13 -12.87
C GLY A 175 10.54 6.25 -12.59
N MET A 176 10.11 6.08 -11.34
CA MET A 176 8.73 6.41 -10.90
C MET A 176 8.56 7.92 -10.76
N ASN A 177 7.32 8.40 -10.87
CA ASN A 177 7.01 9.83 -10.91
C ASN A 177 6.51 10.36 -9.58
N VAL A 178 5.72 9.55 -8.86
CA VAL A 178 5.09 9.92 -7.60
C VAL A 178 5.21 8.75 -6.62
N HIS A 179 5.25 9.06 -5.34
CA HIS A 179 5.27 8.11 -4.24
C HIS A 179 4.03 8.30 -3.38
N LEU A 180 3.28 7.22 -3.17
CA LEU A 180 2.05 7.16 -2.39
C LEU A 180 2.21 6.14 -1.27
N ALA A 181 1.99 6.55 -0.03
CA ALA A 181 2.02 5.65 1.12
C ALA A 181 0.72 4.85 1.24
N LYS A 182 0.82 3.58 1.58
CA LYS A 182 -0.31 2.74 1.99
C LYS A 182 -0.65 2.99 3.48
N PRO A 183 -1.93 3.01 3.92
CA PRO A 183 -3.11 2.79 3.09
C PRO A 183 -3.37 3.95 2.13
N LEU A 184 -3.83 3.63 0.92
CA LEU A 184 -4.05 4.62 -0.12
C LEU A 184 -5.13 5.62 0.29
N GLN A 185 -4.78 6.89 0.32
CA GLN A 185 -5.70 8.00 0.51
C GLN A 185 -6.16 8.47 -0.87
N MET A 186 -7.44 8.29 -1.19
CA MET A 186 -7.95 8.52 -2.53
C MET A 186 -7.79 9.95 -3.01
N ASP A 187 -7.95 10.92 -2.13
CA ASP A 187 -7.70 12.32 -2.45
C ASP A 187 -6.27 12.56 -2.97
N LYS A 188 -5.28 11.90 -2.37
CA LYS A 188 -3.88 11.97 -2.82
C LYS A 188 -3.63 11.21 -4.12
N VAL A 189 -4.28 10.05 -4.29
CA VAL A 189 -4.18 9.27 -5.53
C VAL A 189 -4.77 10.06 -6.69
N LEU A 190 -5.98 10.61 -6.52
CA LEU A 190 -6.65 11.43 -7.53
C LEU A 190 -5.83 12.68 -7.87
N ALA A 191 -5.32 13.40 -6.87
CA ALA A 191 -4.47 14.57 -7.09
C ALA A 191 -3.21 14.21 -7.89
N ALA A 192 -2.53 13.11 -7.55
CA ALA A 192 -1.34 12.65 -8.25
C ALA A 192 -1.63 12.23 -9.70
N LEU A 193 -2.73 11.50 -9.93
CA LEU A 193 -3.16 11.12 -11.29
C LEU A 193 -3.46 12.35 -12.14
N MET A 194 -4.14 13.34 -11.58
CA MET A 194 -4.46 14.58 -12.29
C MET A 194 -3.22 15.39 -12.61
N GLU A 195 -2.29 15.52 -11.68
CA GLU A 195 -1.03 16.23 -11.92
C GLU A 195 -0.22 15.56 -13.05
N CYS A 196 -0.18 14.23 -13.05
CA CYS A 196 0.59 13.47 -14.02
C CYS A 196 -0.09 13.33 -15.39
N CYS A 197 -1.43 13.20 -15.43
CA CYS A 197 -2.20 12.92 -16.65
C CYS A 197 -2.91 14.15 -17.21
N GLY A 198 -3.25 15.15 -16.35
CA GLY A 198 -4.01 16.35 -16.74
C GLY A 198 -3.33 17.26 -17.76
N LYS A 199 -2.01 17.21 -17.85
CA LYS A 199 -1.24 18.00 -18.85
C LYS A 199 -1.34 17.49 -20.29
N LYS A 200 -2.00 16.37 -20.54
CA LYS A 200 -2.12 15.79 -21.89
C LYS A 200 -3.35 16.25 -22.71
N LYS A 201 -4.28 17.00 -22.10
CA LYS A 201 -5.54 17.39 -22.80
C LYS A 201 -5.46 18.72 -23.59
N ASP A 202 -4.35 19.44 -23.56
CA ASP A 202 -4.20 20.76 -24.22
C ASP A 202 -3.22 20.74 -25.42
N LEU A 203 -3.16 19.65 -26.19
CA LEU A 203 -2.38 19.59 -27.46
C LEU A 203 -3.22 18.99 -28.59
#